data_5d88684e2b3f6cd3b39efb52c979e24d
#
_entry.id   5d88684e2b3f6cd3b39efb52c979e24d
#
_cell.length_a   1.000
_cell.length_b   1.000
_cell.length_c   1.000
_cell.angle_alpha   90.00
_cell.angle_beta   90.00
_cell.angle_gamma   90.00
#
_symmetry.space_group_name_H-M   'P 1'
#
loop_
_entity.id
_entity.type
_entity.pdbx_description
1 polymer ?
#
loop_
_entity_poly.entity_id
_entity_poly.type
_entity_poly.pdbx_seq_one_letter_code
_entity_poly.pdbx_strand_id
1 'polypeptide(L)'
;MSGIVLEGGTFRPIFSCGIMDCLNDYDIMFDYCIGVSAGITDGVSYVSKQPRRNLEILKTYRHDPRYIGLRNYKTDHSLFGLKFAYETMSNELNPFDYDTFYKSHTKVLVGVTNANTGKAEYIDGHKIDRHCTAVSYTHLRAHETLANL
;
A
#
# COMPACT_ATOMS: atom_id res chain seq x y z
N MET A 1 18.07 16.17 -1.07
CA MET A 1 17.34 14.99 -1.53
C MET A 1 17.27 14.00 -0.37
N SER A 2 16.07 13.72 0.10
CA SER A 2 15.81 12.84 1.24
C SER A 2 14.84 11.75 0.81
N GLY A 3 14.87 10.59 1.47
CA GLY A 3 13.96 9.49 1.09
C GLY A 3 13.69 8.55 2.24
N ILE A 4 12.54 7.85 2.15
CA ILE A 4 12.14 6.82 3.08
C ILE A 4 11.89 5.51 2.32
N VAL A 5 12.32 4.41 2.92
CA VAL A 5 12.09 3.06 2.40
C VAL A 5 11.26 2.28 3.41
N LEU A 6 10.13 1.74 2.95
CA LEU A 6 9.15 1.03 3.77
C LEU A 6 9.12 -0.44 3.33
N GLU A 7 9.49 -1.33 4.25
CA GLU A 7 9.47 -2.76 4.00
C GLU A 7 8.05 -3.35 4.01
N GLY A 8 7.89 -4.51 3.37
CA GLY A 8 6.69 -5.31 3.47
C GLY A 8 6.58 -6.05 4.80
N GLY A 9 5.53 -6.85 4.97
CA GLY A 9 5.38 -7.71 6.14
C GLY A 9 3.98 -7.75 6.73
N THR A 10 2.96 -7.76 5.92
CA THR A 10 1.54 -7.91 6.26
C THR A 10 1.08 -6.88 7.32
N PHE A 11 1.17 -7.20 8.62
CA PHE A 11 0.76 -6.31 9.70
C PHE A 11 1.92 -5.63 10.44
N ARG A 12 3.16 -6.03 10.17
CA ARG A 12 4.34 -5.39 10.79
C ARG A 12 4.48 -3.91 10.46
N PRO A 13 4.14 -3.45 9.24
CA PRO A 13 4.18 -2.04 8.88
C PRO A 13 3.32 -1.11 9.73
N ILE A 14 2.45 -1.64 10.62
CA ILE A 14 1.71 -0.79 11.57
C ILE A 14 2.64 0.08 12.44
N PHE A 15 3.86 -0.38 12.69
CA PHE A 15 4.87 0.44 13.35
C PHE A 15 5.26 1.64 12.48
N SER A 16 5.44 1.39 11.18
CA SER A 16 5.73 2.44 10.19
C SER A 16 4.57 3.43 10.06
N CYS A 17 3.30 2.98 10.18
CA CYS A 17 2.15 3.87 10.22
C CYS A 17 2.30 4.94 11.31
N GLY A 18 2.69 4.55 12.54
CA GLY A 18 2.87 5.49 13.63
C GLY A 18 3.97 6.53 13.36
N ILE A 19 5.06 6.12 12.69
CA ILE A 19 6.11 7.03 12.27
C ILE A 19 5.61 7.98 11.18
N MET A 20 4.90 7.46 10.17
CA MET A 20 4.33 8.27 9.09
C MET A 20 3.29 9.27 9.61
N ASP A 21 2.46 8.85 10.56
CA ASP A 21 1.50 9.73 11.22
C ASP A 21 2.20 10.88 11.94
N CYS A 22 3.26 10.57 12.68
CA CYS A 22 4.07 11.58 13.38
C CYS A 22 4.72 12.55 12.39
N LEU A 23 5.29 12.05 11.28
CA LEU A 23 5.88 12.91 10.25
C LEU A 23 4.83 13.84 9.62
N ASN A 24 3.61 13.35 9.37
CA ASN A 24 2.50 14.15 8.88
C ASN A 24 2.05 15.21 9.91
N ASP A 25 1.98 14.85 11.19
CA ASP A 25 1.60 15.79 12.26
C ASP A 25 2.60 16.96 12.38
N TYR A 26 3.87 16.74 12.00
CA TYR A 26 4.90 17.78 11.97
C TYR A 26 5.15 18.37 10.57
N ASP A 27 4.32 18.03 9.59
CA ASP A 27 4.45 18.44 8.17
C ASP A 27 5.83 18.14 7.56
N ILE A 28 6.43 17.04 7.98
CA ILE A 28 7.72 16.58 7.46
C ILE A 28 7.46 15.64 6.28
N MET A 29 7.89 16.05 5.07
CA MET A 29 7.76 15.28 3.85
C MET A 29 9.12 14.97 3.24
N PHE A 30 9.30 13.71 2.78
CA PHE A 30 10.51 13.29 2.05
C PHE A 30 10.36 13.51 0.55
N ASP A 31 11.50 13.72 -0.14
CA ASP A 31 11.51 13.81 -1.62
C ASP A 31 11.15 12.49 -2.30
N TYR A 32 11.46 11.34 -1.65
CA TYR A 32 11.20 10.00 -2.14
C TYR A 32 10.51 9.13 -1.08
N CYS A 33 9.54 8.35 -1.53
CA CYS A 33 8.91 7.29 -0.75
C CYS A 33 8.96 5.99 -1.56
N ILE A 34 9.68 4.99 -1.08
CA ILE A 34 9.81 3.68 -1.72
C ILE A 34 9.15 2.66 -0.81
N GLY A 35 8.21 1.89 -1.31
CA GLY A 35 7.52 0.89 -0.50
C GLY A 35 7.32 -0.44 -1.23
N VAL A 36 7.29 -1.51 -0.45
CA VAL A 36 7.05 -2.88 -0.92
C VAL A 36 5.89 -3.47 -0.15
N SER A 37 4.96 -4.17 -0.85
CA SER A 37 3.84 -4.87 -0.20
C SER A 37 3.04 -3.94 0.74
N ALA A 38 2.81 -4.33 1.99
CA ALA A 38 2.11 -3.50 2.96
C ALA A 38 2.82 -2.16 3.26
N GLY A 39 4.14 -2.06 3.08
CA GLY A 39 4.85 -0.80 3.28
C GLY A 39 4.44 0.29 2.31
N ILE A 40 4.10 -0.05 1.05
CA ILE A 40 3.64 0.97 0.12
C ILE A 40 2.27 1.53 0.49
N THR A 41 1.39 0.74 1.15
CA THR A 41 0.09 1.25 1.60
C THR A 41 0.24 2.34 2.66
N ASP A 42 1.26 2.20 3.53
CA ASP A 42 1.61 3.23 4.50
C ASP A 42 2.21 4.46 3.80
N GLY A 43 3.10 4.22 2.85
CA GLY A 43 3.73 5.28 2.07
C GLY A 43 2.74 6.14 1.29
N VAL A 44 1.75 5.54 0.61
CA VAL A 44 0.75 6.32 -0.13
C VAL A 44 -0.17 7.11 0.81
N SER A 45 -0.53 6.57 1.96
CA SER A 45 -1.32 7.29 2.97
C SER A 45 -0.55 8.47 3.56
N TYR A 46 0.76 8.31 3.78
CA TYR A 46 1.65 9.39 4.20
C TYR A 46 1.74 10.49 3.15
N VAL A 47 1.98 10.13 1.88
CA VAL A 47 2.12 11.09 0.77
C VAL A 47 0.81 11.81 0.48
N SER A 48 -0.34 11.16 0.69
CA SER A 48 -1.67 11.77 0.56
C SER A 48 -2.09 12.59 1.80
N LYS A 49 -1.20 12.74 2.80
CA LYS A 49 -1.48 13.45 4.05
C LYS A 49 -2.74 12.95 4.77
N GLN A 50 -2.91 11.63 4.82
CA GLN A 50 -4.00 10.97 5.53
C GLN A 50 -3.48 10.22 6.77
N PRO A 51 -3.08 10.94 7.84
CA PRO A 51 -2.60 10.32 9.06
C PRO A 51 -3.67 9.42 9.68
N ARG A 52 -3.25 8.37 10.36
CA ARG A 52 -4.09 7.36 11.05
C ARG A 52 -4.96 6.51 10.15
N ARG A 53 -5.03 6.79 8.83
CA ARG A 53 -5.87 6.06 7.88
C ARG A 53 -5.63 4.54 7.93
N ASN A 54 -4.39 4.10 7.81
CA ASN A 54 -4.06 2.67 7.80
C ASN A 54 -4.27 2.01 9.16
N LEU A 55 -4.01 2.71 10.25
CA LEU A 55 -4.30 2.23 11.60
C LEU A 55 -5.80 1.98 11.79
N GLU A 56 -6.65 2.90 11.34
CA GLU A 56 -8.10 2.76 11.41
C GLU A 56 -8.62 1.62 10.56
N ILE A 57 -8.10 1.46 9.33
CA ILE A 57 -8.40 0.33 8.46
C ILE A 57 -8.08 -1.00 9.17
N LEU A 58 -6.88 -1.12 9.72
CA LEU A 58 -6.49 -2.35 10.41
C LEU A 58 -7.33 -2.61 11.66
N LYS A 59 -7.60 -1.60 12.48
CA LYS A 59 -8.43 -1.75 13.68
C LYS A 59 -9.86 -2.20 13.34
N THR A 60 -10.41 -1.68 12.26
CA THR A 60 -11.81 -1.93 11.88
C THR A 60 -11.97 -3.25 11.13
N TYR A 61 -11.06 -3.53 10.18
CA TYR A 61 -11.29 -4.60 9.18
C TYR A 61 -10.38 -5.82 9.32
N ARG A 62 -9.40 -5.84 10.23
CA ARG A 62 -8.48 -7.00 10.37
C ARG A 62 -9.18 -8.34 10.62
N HIS A 63 -10.38 -8.32 11.19
CA HIS A 63 -11.20 -9.51 11.45
C HIS A 63 -12.38 -9.66 10.49
N ASP A 64 -12.52 -8.75 9.51
CA ASP A 64 -13.55 -8.85 8.48
C ASP A 64 -13.17 -9.96 7.48
N PRO A 65 -14.04 -10.99 7.28
CA PRO A 65 -13.75 -12.08 6.36
C PRO A 65 -13.64 -11.65 4.90
N ARG A 66 -14.11 -10.44 4.56
CA ARG A 66 -13.92 -9.83 3.23
C ARG A 66 -12.50 -9.29 3.08
N TYR A 67 -11.86 -8.87 4.17
CA TYR A 67 -10.48 -8.38 4.17
C TYR A 67 -9.50 -9.54 4.19
N ILE A 68 -9.67 -10.49 5.15
CA ILE A 68 -8.84 -11.71 5.24
C ILE A 68 -9.78 -12.90 5.52
N GLY A 69 -9.82 -13.86 4.61
CA GLY A 69 -10.66 -15.04 4.80
C GLY A 69 -10.53 -16.06 3.68
N LEU A 70 -10.83 -17.32 4.00
CA LEU A 70 -10.80 -18.43 3.03
C LEU A 70 -11.77 -18.25 1.85
N ARG A 71 -12.86 -17.47 2.02
CA ARG A 71 -13.80 -17.18 0.92
C ARG A 71 -13.13 -16.43 -0.22
N ASN A 72 -12.16 -15.56 0.08
CA ASN A 72 -11.47 -14.76 -0.92
C ASN A 72 -10.64 -15.63 -1.87
N TYR A 73 -10.26 -16.84 -1.45
CA TYR A 73 -9.51 -17.76 -2.31
C TYR A 73 -10.30 -18.19 -3.55
N LYS A 74 -11.65 -18.21 -3.46
CA LYS A 74 -12.52 -18.57 -4.60
C LYS A 74 -12.62 -17.44 -5.63
N THR A 75 -12.52 -16.18 -5.21
CA THR A 75 -12.69 -15.00 -6.06
C THR A 75 -11.37 -14.38 -6.47
N ASP A 76 -10.46 -14.24 -5.51
CA ASP A 76 -9.22 -13.45 -5.66
C ASP A 76 -7.97 -14.34 -5.74
N HIS A 77 -8.13 -15.68 -5.62
CA HIS A 77 -7.04 -16.65 -5.49
C HIS A 77 -6.02 -16.27 -4.40
N SER A 78 -6.49 -15.59 -3.37
CA SER A 78 -5.73 -15.05 -2.24
C SER A 78 -6.54 -15.14 -0.96
N LEU A 79 -5.89 -15.25 0.18
CA LEU A 79 -6.54 -15.08 1.49
C LEU A 79 -6.96 -13.62 1.72
N PHE A 80 -6.26 -12.67 1.13
CA PHE A 80 -6.65 -11.27 1.14
C PHE A 80 -7.70 -11.00 0.07
N GLY A 81 -8.77 -10.31 0.44
CA GLY A 81 -9.79 -9.82 -0.48
C GLY A 81 -9.29 -8.58 -1.22
N LEU A 82 -8.63 -8.79 -2.34
CA LEU A 82 -7.99 -7.71 -3.11
C LEU A 82 -9.03 -6.68 -3.58
N LYS A 83 -10.16 -7.15 -4.10
CA LYS A 83 -11.24 -6.27 -4.51
C LYS A 83 -11.79 -5.46 -3.32
N PHE A 84 -12.00 -6.11 -2.18
CA PHE A 84 -12.46 -5.41 -0.99
C PHE A 84 -11.46 -4.36 -0.51
N ALA A 85 -10.17 -4.72 -0.41
CA ALA A 85 -9.13 -3.85 0.10
C ALA A 85 -8.84 -2.64 -0.82
N TYR A 86 -8.79 -2.86 -2.13
CA TYR A 86 -8.34 -1.84 -3.07
C TYR A 86 -9.48 -1.08 -3.76
N GLU A 87 -10.65 -1.68 -3.91
CA GLU A 87 -11.80 -1.00 -4.51
C GLU A 87 -12.78 -0.50 -3.44
N THR A 88 -13.44 -1.42 -2.72
CA THR A 88 -14.51 -1.06 -1.78
C THR A 88 -13.99 -0.20 -0.63
N MET A 89 -12.88 -0.61 -0.01
CA MET A 89 -12.32 0.11 1.12
C MET A 89 -11.79 1.48 0.71
N SER A 90 -11.01 1.55 -0.35
CA SER A 90 -10.34 2.78 -0.76
C SER A 90 -11.23 3.78 -1.49
N ASN A 91 -12.40 3.37 -1.97
CA ASN A 91 -13.32 4.27 -2.66
C ASN A 91 -14.59 4.59 -1.86
N GLU A 92 -15.02 3.69 -0.95
CA GLU A 92 -16.30 3.81 -0.27
C GLU A 92 -16.18 3.91 1.26
N LEU A 93 -15.46 2.97 1.89
CA LEU A 93 -15.47 2.80 3.35
C LEU A 93 -14.44 3.69 4.06
N ASN A 94 -13.29 3.87 3.46
CA ASN A 94 -12.20 4.73 3.94
C ASN A 94 -11.53 5.39 2.73
N PRO A 95 -12.17 6.41 2.12
CA PRO A 95 -11.75 6.98 0.85
C PRO A 95 -10.30 7.45 0.85
N PHE A 96 -9.59 7.12 -0.23
CA PHE A 96 -8.23 7.57 -0.45
C PHE A 96 -8.23 8.93 -1.14
N ASP A 97 -7.43 9.87 -0.65
CA ASP A 97 -7.30 11.19 -1.25
C ASP A 97 -6.33 11.16 -2.45
N TYR A 98 -6.87 10.73 -3.58
CA TYR A 98 -6.14 10.68 -4.85
C TYR A 98 -5.64 12.07 -5.28
N ASP A 99 -6.41 13.12 -5.01
CA ASP A 99 -6.07 14.47 -5.47
C ASP A 99 -4.84 15.00 -4.74
N THR A 100 -4.77 14.83 -3.43
CA THR A 100 -3.59 15.19 -2.63
C THR A 100 -2.39 14.34 -3.02
N PHE A 101 -2.60 13.02 -3.22
CA PHE A 101 -1.55 12.11 -3.67
C PHE A 101 -0.93 12.56 -5.00
N TYR A 102 -1.74 12.77 -6.03
CA TYR A 102 -1.24 13.13 -7.37
C TYR A 102 -0.65 14.56 -7.45
N LYS A 103 -1.02 15.44 -6.53
CA LYS A 103 -0.43 16.79 -6.42
C LYS A 103 0.86 16.82 -5.61
N SER A 104 1.20 15.74 -4.91
CA SER A 104 2.40 15.68 -4.09
C SER A 104 3.67 15.74 -4.94
N HIS A 105 4.68 16.43 -4.43
CA HIS A 105 6.02 16.47 -5.02
C HIS A 105 6.88 15.26 -4.63
N THR A 106 6.47 14.47 -3.65
CA THR A 106 7.16 13.24 -3.23
C THR A 106 7.10 12.20 -4.34
N LYS A 107 8.25 11.76 -4.83
CA LYS A 107 8.31 10.67 -5.81
C LYS A 107 8.04 9.33 -5.13
N VAL A 108 6.96 8.67 -5.52
CA VAL A 108 6.56 7.37 -4.98
C VAL A 108 7.01 6.26 -5.90
N LEU A 109 7.76 5.29 -5.35
CA LEU A 109 8.20 4.09 -6.08
C LEU A 109 7.66 2.84 -5.41
N VAL A 110 6.96 2.03 -6.20
CA VAL A 110 6.40 0.73 -5.77
C VAL A 110 7.37 -0.37 -6.15
N GLY A 111 7.97 -1.03 -5.17
CA GLY A 111 8.86 -2.16 -5.39
C GLY A 111 8.06 -3.43 -5.64
N VAL A 112 8.35 -4.09 -6.77
CA VAL A 112 7.70 -5.33 -7.21
C VAL A 112 8.72 -6.33 -7.75
N THR A 113 8.33 -7.60 -7.83
CA THR A 113 9.11 -8.63 -8.53
C THR A 113 8.44 -8.96 -9.85
N ASN A 114 9.17 -8.82 -10.94
CA ASN A 114 8.70 -9.27 -12.24
C ASN A 114 8.62 -10.80 -12.25
N ALA A 115 7.42 -11.35 -12.40
CA ALA A 115 7.18 -12.79 -12.33
C ALA A 115 7.85 -13.59 -13.46
N ASN A 116 8.11 -12.96 -14.59
CA ASN A 116 8.76 -13.62 -15.75
C ASN A 116 10.27 -13.67 -15.60
N THR A 117 10.87 -12.66 -15.01
CA THR A 117 12.33 -12.51 -14.95
C THR A 117 12.91 -12.80 -13.57
N GLY A 118 12.08 -12.80 -12.51
CA GLY A 118 12.49 -12.89 -11.11
C GLY A 118 13.26 -11.66 -10.60
N LYS A 119 13.32 -10.58 -11.37
CA LYS A 119 14.06 -9.36 -11.00
C LYS A 119 13.18 -8.35 -10.29
N ALA A 120 13.78 -7.61 -9.35
CA ALA A 120 13.14 -6.46 -8.74
C ALA A 120 12.96 -5.32 -9.75
N GLU A 121 11.79 -4.71 -9.75
CA GLU A 121 11.45 -3.53 -10.56
C GLU A 121 10.79 -2.49 -9.68
N TYR A 122 10.88 -1.22 -10.08
CA TYR A 122 10.29 -0.10 -9.35
C TYR A 122 9.35 0.66 -10.27
N ILE A 123 8.09 0.71 -9.90
CA ILE A 123 7.03 1.37 -10.66
C ILE A 123 6.77 2.75 -10.04
N ASP A 124 6.67 3.76 -10.87
CA ASP A 124 6.29 5.10 -10.43
C ASP A 124 4.81 5.12 -10.02
N GLY A 125 4.55 5.34 -8.74
CA GLY A 125 3.21 5.33 -8.17
C GLY A 125 2.26 6.38 -8.77
N HIS A 126 2.77 7.50 -9.23
CA HIS A 126 1.96 8.54 -9.88
C HIS A 126 1.52 8.20 -11.30
N LYS A 127 2.11 7.16 -11.91
CA LYS A 127 1.72 6.65 -13.23
C LYS A 127 0.71 5.53 -13.17
N ILE A 128 0.36 5.08 -11.97
CA ILE A 128 -0.63 4.02 -11.77
C ILE A 128 -2.01 4.68 -11.82
N ASP A 129 -2.88 4.22 -12.74
CA ASP A 129 -4.24 4.74 -12.89
C ASP A 129 -5.07 4.48 -11.61
N ARG A 130 -5.97 5.41 -11.29
CA ARG A 130 -6.94 5.34 -10.18
C ARG A 130 -7.73 4.03 -10.14
N HIS A 131 -8.01 3.44 -11.31
CA HIS A 131 -8.73 2.18 -11.44
C HIS A 131 -7.83 0.94 -11.47
N CYS A 132 -6.51 1.12 -11.57
CA CYS A 132 -5.52 0.05 -11.75
C CYS A 132 -4.78 -0.36 -10.48
N THR A 133 -5.09 0.20 -9.34
CA THR A 133 -4.37 -0.09 -8.09
C THR A 133 -4.42 -1.57 -7.69
N ALA A 134 -5.43 -2.32 -8.13
CA ALA A 134 -5.52 -3.76 -7.84
C ALA A 134 -5.21 -4.65 -9.05
N VAL A 135 -5.54 -4.20 -10.26
CA VAL A 135 -5.51 -5.07 -11.46
C VAL A 135 -4.15 -5.11 -12.13
N SER A 136 -3.38 -4.03 -12.07
CA SER A 136 -2.03 -3.96 -12.68
C SER A 136 -1.00 -4.87 -12.04
N TYR A 137 -1.29 -5.43 -10.87
CA TYR A 137 -0.37 -6.34 -10.16
C TYR A 137 -0.55 -7.82 -10.50
N THR A 138 -1.43 -8.18 -11.44
CA THR A 138 -1.63 -9.58 -11.84
C THR A 138 -0.40 -10.19 -12.50
N HIS A 139 0.47 -9.38 -13.10
CA HIS A 139 1.74 -9.81 -13.70
C HIS A 139 2.97 -9.53 -12.84
N LEU A 140 2.79 -8.80 -11.74
CA LEU A 140 3.85 -8.39 -10.83
C LEU A 140 3.51 -8.90 -9.44
N ARG A 141 4.46 -9.46 -8.75
CA ARG A 141 4.31 -9.86 -7.34
C ARG A 141 5.10 -8.89 -6.47
N ALA A 142 4.54 -8.51 -5.33
CA ALA A 142 5.30 -7.80 -4.31
C ALA A 142 6.53 -8.61 -3.94
N HIS A 143 7.66 -7.93 -3.74
CA HIS A 143 8.91 -8.57 -3.35
C HIS A 143 8.82 -9.02 -1.89
N GLU A 144 8.24 -10.19 -1.69
CA GLU A 144 8.17 -10.85 -0.37
C GLU A 144 9.24 -11.94 -0.32
N THR A 145 10.01 -11.97 0.75
CA THR A 145 10.89 -13.12 1.05
C THR A 145 10.09 -14.20 1.77
N LEU A 146 10.45 -15.48 1.58
CA LEU A 146 9.85 -16.61 2.30
C LEU A 146 9.84 -16.45 3.82
N ALA A 147 10.71 -15.61 4.37
CA ALA A 147 10.75 -15.29 5.79
C ALA A 147 9.59 -14.39 6.27
N ASN A 148 8.80 -13.83 5.34
CA ASN A 148 7.68 -12.93 5.63
C ASN A 148 6.31 -13.61 5.43
N LEU A 149 6.29 -14.89 5.09
CA LEU A 149 5.12 -15.75 5.09
C LEU A 149 5.07 -16.50 6.41
#